data_4b83c2eba2dc3925a37c93c7b8f24019
#
_entry.id   4b83c2eba2dc3925a37c93c7b8f24019
#
_cell.length_a   1.000
_cell.length_b   1.000
_cell.length_c   1.000
_cell.angle_alpha   90.00
_cell.angle_beta   90.00
_cell.angle_gamma   90.00
#
_symmetry.space_group_name_H-M   'P 1'
#
loop_
_entity.id
_entity.type
_entity.pdbx_description
1 polymer ?
#
loop_
_entity_poly.entity_id
_entity_poly.type
_entity_poly.pdbx_seq_one_letter_code
_entity_poly.pdbx_strand_id
1 'polypeptide(L)'
;TIRIYETVLGRQLSSGQRENLERGLLGEALEILYTGFGDLQAVTPDIAPLCETVCDVLAGLGDKPHIQQVARDLADEIAGLCTGSGPWAKFLNGHTTVDFGRSGRQQIGPRVFSFHELEGDPVMTALAYAQVLSAIRRDSLHDEQPRIIAVDEVYRLMRHPSLLDFLIEAAKTFRTRRKKLIVIDQQMSVFLDGKARLVFENCPIRVIFSQRQGMNVFREDAAFQHLNKHHLDIIAGLPRFQYVLDIQDEGIFWLINRAPLSEIARFGTT
;
A
#
# COMPACT_ATOMS: atom_id res chain seq x y z
N THR A 1 -8.89 -7.01 4.56
CA THR A 1 -10.33 -6.92 4.17
C THR A 1 -10.95 -5.62 4.67
N ILE A 2 -10.91 -5.27 5.97
CA ILE A 2 -11.50 -4.03 6.52
C ILE A 2 -11.01 -2.78 5.79
N ARG A 3 -9.72 -2.68 5.50
CA ARG A 3 -9.14 -1.53 4.77
C ARG A 3 -9.71 -1.36 3.35
N ILE A 4 -10.08 -2.46 2.69
CA ILE A 4 -10.75 -2.40 1.39
C ILE A 4 -12.11 -1.73 1.57
N TYR A 5 -12.89 -2.15 2.57
CA TYR A 5 -14.20 -1.56 2.86
C TYR A 5 -14.09 -0.10 3.30
N GLU A 6 -13.13 0.27 4.16
CA GLU A 6 -12.90 1.68 4.53
C GLU A 6 -12.58 2.54 3.29
N THR A 7 -11.86 1.97 2.31
CA THR A 7 -11.56 2.66 1.06
C THR A 7 -12.82 2.83 0.20
N VAL A 8 -13.65 1.78 0.10
CA VAL A 8 -14.94 1.83 -0.62
C VAL A 8 -15.89 2.86 0.00
N LEU A 9 -15.97 2.88 1.32
CA LEU A 9 -16.83 3.78 2.07
C LEU A 9 -16.33 5.23 2.09
N GLY A 10 -15.08 5.46 1.65
CA GLY A 10 -14.45 6.79 1.68
C GLY A 10 -14.26 7.35 3.10
N ARG A 11 -14.39 6.52 4.14
CA ARG A 11 -14.25 6.92 5.55
C ARG A 11 -13.61 5.82 6.38
N GLN A 12 -12.98 6.21 7.47
CA GLN A 12 -12.54 5.25 8.48
C GLN A 12 -13.74 4.83 9.35
N LEU A 13 -13.76 3.56 9.69
CA LEU A 13 -14.69 3.05 10.70
C LEU A 13 -14.33 3.63 12.07
N SER A 14 -15.31 3.97 12.87
CA SER A 14 -15.07 4.36 14.26
C SER A 14 -14.38 3.21 15.01
N SER A 15 -13.65 3.53 16.08
CA SER A 15 -12.95 2.50 16.87
C SER A 15 -13.87 1.39 17.34
N GLY A 16 -15.10 1.72 17.75
CA GLY A 16 -16.10 0.72 18.13
C GLY A 16 -16.62 -0.12 16.96
N GLN A 17 -16.84 0.48 15.79
CA GLN A 17 -17.20 -0.25 14.57
C GLN A 17 -16.07 -1.17 14.12
N ARG A 18 -14.83 -0.68 14.12
CA ARG A 18 -13.66 -1.46 13.76
C ARG A 18 -13.46 -2.63 14.72
N GLU A 19 -13.52 -2.39 16.03
CA GLU A 19 -13.32 -3.44 17.03
C GLU A 19 -14.41 -4.52 16.95
N ASN A 20 -15.67 -4.14 16.79
CA ASN A 20 -16.78 -5.09 16.63
C ASN A 20 -16.68 -5.89 15.34
N LEU A 21 -16.23 -5.27 14.24
CA LEU A 21 -16.10 -5.93 12.95
C LEU A 21 -14.82 -6.78 12.86
N GLU A 22 -13.70 -6.33 13.42
CA GLU A 22 -12.44 -7.09 13.39
C GLU A 22 -12.49 -8.32 14.28
N ARG A 23 -13.06 -8.21 15.47
CA ARG A 23 -13.01 -9.27 16.49
C ARG A 23 -14.21 -10.21 16.45
N GLY A 24 -15.35 -9.75 16.02
CA GLY A 24 -16.59 -10.53 16.06
C GLY A 24 -17.18 -10.78 14.68
N LEU A 25 -17.80 -9.76 14.12
CA LEU A 25 -18.68 -9.95 12.97
C LEU A 25 -17.97 -10.34 11.68
N LEU A 26 -16.90 -9.63 11.33
CA LEU A 26 -16.19 -9.90 10.07
C LEU A 26 -15.31 -11.16 10.17
N GLY A 27 -14.74 -11.42 11.35
CA GLY A 27 -14.00 -12.66 11.63
C GLY A 27 -14.89 -13.87 11.50
N GLU A 28 -16.05 -13.86 12.18
CA GLU A 28 -17.05 -14.94 12.12
C GLU A 28 -17.64 -15.07 10.71
N ALA A 29 -17.93 -13.97 10.02
CA ALA A 29 -18.43 -14.01 8.65
C ALA A 29 -17.44 -14.69 7.69
N LEU A 30 -16.16 -14.37 7.82
CA LEU A 30 -15.12 -15.01 7.01
C LEU A 30 -14.92 -16.47 7.40
N GLU A 31 -14.98 -16.82 8.67
CA GLU A 31 -14.88 -18.19 9.14
C GLU A 31 -16.05 -19.05 8.63
N ILE A 32 -17.29 -18.54 8.72
CA ILE A 32 -18.46 -19.21 8.17
C ILE A 32 -18.34 -19.41 6.66
N LEU A 33 -17.88 -18.39 5.94
CA LEU A 33 -17.63 -18.48 4.49
C LEU A 33 -16.62 -19.59 4.16
N TYR A 34 -15.48 -19.62 4.86
CA TYR A 34 -14.43 -20.57 4.57
C TYR A 34 -14.79 -21.99 5.02
N THR A 35 -15.50 -22.16 6.13
CA THR A 35 -16.00 -23.47 6.57
C THR A 35 -17.12 -23.99 5.67
N GLY A 36 -17.95 -23.11 5.14
CA GLY A 36 -19.01 -23.46 4.17
C GLY A 36 -18.46 -23.99 2.84
N PHE A 37 -17.22 -23.68 2.48
CA PHE A 37 -16.54 -24.21 1.30
C PHE A 37 -15.77 -25.51 1.53
N GLY A 38 -15.82 -26.10 2.75
CA GLY A 38 -15.11 -27.33 3.08
C GLY A 38 -13.68 -27.11 3.56
N ASP A 39 -12.81 -28.11 3.37
CA ASP A 39 -11.44 -28.07 3.86
C ASP A 39 -10.70 -26.82 3.35
N LEU A 40 -10.26 -25.95 4.25
CA LEU A 40 -9.52 -24.70 3.94
C LEU A 40 -8.29 -24.92 3.02
N GLN A 41 -7.79 -26.15 2.96
CA GLN A 41 -6.71 -26.54 2.04
C GLN A 41 -7.19 -26.70 0.58
N ALA A 42 -8.49 -26.90 0.36
CA ALA A 42 -9.08 -27.02 -0.97
C ALA A 42 -9.57 -25.69 -1.51
N VAL A 43 -9.78 -24.67 -0.67
CA VAL A 43 -10.10 -23.32 -1.10
C VAL A 43 -8.80 -22.65 -1.52
N THR A 44 -8.65 -22.46 -2.82
CA THR A 44 -7.50 -21.70 -3.32
C THR A 44 -7.50 -20.34 -2.63
N PRO A 45 -6.35 -19.92 -2.06
CA PRO A 45 -6.27 -18.67 -1.33
C PRO A 45 -6.61 -17.43 -2.19
N ASP A 46 -6.94 -17.60 -3.45
CA ASP A 46 -7.28 -16.59 -4.43
C ASP A 46 -8.77 -16.25 -4.52
N ILE A 47 -9.62 -16.99 -3.79
CA ILE A 47 -11.04 -16.66 -3.72
C ILE A 47 -11.22 -15.60 -2.64
N ALA A 48 -11.24 -14.33 -3.05
CA ALA A 48 -11.77 -13.28 -2.20
C ALA A 48 -13.26 -13.59 -1.96
N PRO A 49 -13.76 -13.54 -0.70
CA PRO A 49 -15.18 -13.74 -0.44
C PRO A 49 -15.98 -12.72 -1.24
N LEU A 50 -16.95 -13.16 -2.00
CA LEU A 50 -17.80 -12.29 -2.79
C LEU A 50 -18.48 -11.27 -1.86
N CYS A 51 -18.52 -10.01 -2.27
CA CYS A 51 -19.12 -8.94 -1.45
C CYS A 51 -20.55 -9.26 -1.05
N GLU A 52 -21.36 -9.82 -1.95
CA GLU A 52 -22.75 -10.23 -1.65
C GLU A 52 -22.79 -11.23 -0.49
N THR A 53 -21.99 -12.29 -0.55
CA THR A 53 -21.94 -13.30 0.50
C THR A 53 -21.47 -12.70 1.83
N VAL A 54 -20.49 -11.79 1.80
CA VAL A 54 -20.03 -11.09 3.02
C VAL A 54 -21.14 -10.20 3.60
N CYS A 55 -21.89 -9.49 2.76
CA CYS A 55 -23.01 -8.66 3.19
C CYS A 55 -24.12 -9.51 3.82
N ASP A 56 -24.47 -10.65 3.20
CA ASP A 56 -25.51 -11.57 3.71
C ASP A 56 -25.11 -12.13 5.08
N VAL A 57 -23.86 -12.54 5.23
CA VAL A 57 -23.34 -13.06 6.50
C VAL A 57 -23.33 -11.96 7.57
N LEU A 58 -22.84 -10.76 7.24
CA LEU A 58 -22.84 -9.62 8.18
C LEU A 58 -24.24 -9.24 8.63
N ALA A 59 -25.22 -9.27 7.74
CA ALA A 59 -26.63 -8.98 8.07
C ALA A 59 -27.25 -10.02 9.02
N GLY A 60 -26.74 -11.26 8.99
CA GLY A 60 -27.21 -12.38 9.84
C GLY A 60 -26.52 -12.47 11.21
N LEU A 61 -25.38 -11.81 11.40
CA LEU A 61 -24.58 -11.93 12.63
C LEU A 61 -25.03 -10.98 13.74
N GLY A 62 -24.86 -11.43 14.97
CA GLY A 62 -25.00 -10.63 16.18
C GLY A 62 -26.21 -10.99 17.04
N ASP A 63 -25.95 -11.41 18.27
CA ASP A 63 -26.96 -11.76 19.25
C ASP A 63 -27.61 -10.55 19.93
N LYS A 64 -26.99 -9.37 19.81
CA LYS A 64 -27.48 -8.12 20.45
C LYS A 64 -28.09 -7.18 19.42
N PRO A 65 -29.29 -6.64 19.65
CA PRO A 65 -29.99 -5.82 18.65
C PRO A 65 -29.18 -4.65 18.09
N HIS A 66 -28.37 -3.99 18.93
CA HIS A 66 -27.57 -2.87 18.50
C HIS A 66 -26.39 -3.31 17.61
N ILE A 67 -25.83 -4.51 17.80
CA ILE A 67 -24.77 -5.09 16.97
C ILE A 67 -25.36 -5.50 15.63
N GLN A 68 -26.53 -6.13 15.64
CA GLN A 68 -27.26 -6.47 14.41
C GLN A 68 -27.57 -5.23 13.57
N GLN A 69 -27.99 -4.12 14.20
CA GLN A 69 -28.27 -2.90 13.47
C GLN A 69 -27.00 -2.33 12.82
N VAL A 70 -25.88 -2.25 13.55
CA VAL A 70 -24.60 -1.79 13.00
C VAL A 70 -24.14 -2.69 11.85
N ALA A 71 -24.31 -4.01 11.95
CA ALA A 71 -23.96 -4.95 10.91
C ALA A 71 -24.82 -4.79 9.66
N ARG A 72 -26.14 -4.61 9.83
CA ARG A 72 -27.07 -4.36 8.73
C ARG A 72 -26.76 -3.05 8.01
N ASP A 73 -26.62 -1.96 8.76
CA ASP A 73 -26.31 -0.64 8.18
C ASP A 73 -25.03 -0.70 7.34
N LEU A 74 -23.99 -1.40 7.83
CA LEU A 74 -22.75 -1.58 7.08
C LEU A 74 -22.93 -2.51 5.86
N ALA A 75 -23.69 -3.59 6.00
CA ALA A 75 -24.00 -4.50 4.89
C ALA A 75 -24.75 -3.77 3.78
N ASP A 76 -25.76 -2.97 4.14
CA ASP A 76 -26.54 -2.18 3.17
C ASP A 76 -25.67 -1.14 2.46
N GLU A 77 -24.79 -0.46 3.20
CA GLU A 77 -23.84 0.52 2.63
C GLU A 77 -22.87 -0.14 1.65
N ILE A 78 -22.30 -1.28 2.01
CA ILE A 78 -21.39 -2.05 1.13
C ILE A 78 -22.16 -2.61 -0.06
N ALA A 79 -23.35 -3.19 0.14
CA ALA A 79 -24.15 -3.76 -0.93
C ALA A 79 -24.50 -2.72 -2.00
N GLY A 80 -24.90 -1.52 -1.59
CA GLY A 80 -25.20 -0.44 -2.52
C GLY A 80 -24.04 -0.04 -3.42
N LEU A 81 -22.82 -0.22 -2.97
CA LEU A 81 -21.59 0.13 -3.71
C LEU A 81 -21.00 -1.05 -4.49
N CYS A 82 -21.04 -2.26 -3.93
CA CYS A 82 -20.24 -3.40 -4.38
C CYS A 82 -21.05 -4.52 -5.02
N THR A 83 -22.39 -4.46 -4.98
CA THR A 83 -23.23 -5.53 -5.55
C THR A 83 -24.18 -5.03 -6.65
N GLY A 84 -24.73 -5.93 -7.42
CA GLY A 84 -25.72 -5.64 -8.46
C GLY A 84 -25.25 -4.59 -9.47
N SER A 85 -25.88 -3.42 -9.49
CA SER A 85 -25.52 -2.27 -10.34
C SER A 85 -24.59 -1.26 -9.66
N GLY A 86 -24.11 -1.58 -8.47
CA GLY A 86 -23.18 -0.71 -7.73
C GLY A 86 -21.91 -0.40 -8.53
N PRO A 87 -21.32 0.79 -8.33
CA PRO A 87 -20.20 1.26 -9.13
C PRO A 87 -18.96 0.36 -9.05
N TRP A 88 -18.78 -0.36 -7.97
CA TRP A 88 -17.61 -1.21 -7.71
C TRP A 88 -17.90 -2.71 -7.86
N ALA A 89 -19.14 -3.11 -8.20
CA ALA A 89 -19.57 -4.50 -8.25
C ALA A 89 -18.68 -5.36 -9.15
N LYS A 90 -18.38 -4.89 -10.37
CA LYS A 90 -17.52 -5.64 -11.32
C LYS A 90 -16.08 -5.79 -10.86
N PHE A 91 -15.61 -4.90 -9.98
CA PHE A 91 -14.22 -4.90 -9.51
C PHE A 91 -14.04 -5.70 -8.23
N LEU A 92 -15.00 -5.64 -7.32
CA LEU A 92 -14.89 -6.24 -5.99
C LEU A 92 -15.67 -7.56 -5.84
N ASN A 93 -16.74 -7.75 -6.63
CA ASN A 93 -17.60 -8.92 -6.54
C ASN A 93 -17.25 -9.95 -7.61
N GLY A 94 -16.19 -10.70 -7.38
CA GLY A 94 -15.71 -11.71 -8.31
C GLY A 94 -14.42 -12.38 -7.84
N HIS A 95 -14.02 -13.41 -8.58
CA HIS A 95 -12.76 -14.09 -8.34
C HIS A 95 -11.58 -13.22 -8.75
N THR A 96 -10.50 -13.30 -7.98
CA THR A 96 -9.24 -12.63 -8.32
C THR A 96 -8.67 -13.22 -9.62
N THR A 97 -8.47 -12.36 -10.62
CA THR A 97 -7.86 -12.73 -11.90
C THR A 97 -6.34 -12.53 -11.91
N VAL A 98 -5.80 -11.88 -10.89
CA VAL A 98 -4.36 -11.60 -10.78
C VAL A 98 -3.67 -12.73 -10.04
N ASP A 99 -2.76 -13.43 -10.72
CA ASP A 99 -1.90 -14.44 -10.11
C ASP A 99 -0.75 -13.76 -9.33
N PHE A 100 -0.81 -13.81 -8.01
CA PHE A 100 0.27 -13.34 -7.13
C PHE A 100 1.38 -14.39 -6.92
N GLY A 101 1.43 -15.45 -7.75
CA GLY A 101 2.49 -16.46 -7.75
C GLY A 101 2.27 -17.65 -6.83
N ARG A 102 1.03 -17.96 -6.52
CA ARG A 102 0.65 -19.11 -5.68
C ARG A 102 0.56 -20.42 -6.44
N SER A 103 0.52 -20.39 -7.75
CA SER A 103 0.35 -21.58 -8.61
C SER A 103 1.58 -22.50 -8.68
N GLY A 104 2.47 -22.49 -7.68
CA GLY A 104 3.61 -23.41 -7.56
C GLY A 104 4.70 -23.25 -8.63
N ARG A 105 4.49 -22.42 -9.62
CA ARG A 105 5.50 -22.02 -10.59
C ARG A 105 6.24 -20.83 -10.02
N GLN A 106 7.47 -21.02 -9.56
CA GLN A 106 8.37 -19.92 -9.24
C GLN A 106 8.52 -19.04 -10.48
N GLN A 107 7.72 -17.97 -10.56
CA GLN A 107 7.99 -16.92 -11.51
C GLN A 107 9.21 -16.14 -11.01
N ILE A 108 10.36 -16.42 -11.60
CA ILE A 108 11.59 -15.69 -11.37
C ILE A 108 11.48 -14.42 -12.22
N GLY A 109 11.37 -13.28 -11.58
CA GLY A 109 11.37 -11.97 -12.27
C GLY A 109 10.61 -10.88 -11.52
N PRO A 110 10.80 -9.62 -11.91
CA PRO A 110 10.06 -8.50 -11.36
C PRO A 110 8.60 -8.56 -11.81
N ARG A 111 7.68 -8.17 -10.92
CA ARG A 111 6.27 -7.94 -11.22
C ARG A 111 6.00 -6.46 -11.16
N VAL A 112 5.33 -5.95 -12.17
CA VAL A 112 4.95 -4.54 -12.25
C VAL A 112 3.43 -4.46 -12.28
N PHE A 113 2.86 -3.69 -11.37
CA PHE A 113 1.44 -3.35 -11.34
C PHE A 113 1.30 -1.89 -11.78
N SER A 114 0.70 -1.69 -12.94
CA SER A 114 0.42 -0.34 -13.45
C SER A 114 -1.03 0.03 -13.15
N PHE A 115 -1.23 1.22 -12.57
CA PHE A 115 -2.55 1.77 -12.28
C PHE A 115 -2.89 2.98 -13.15
N HIS A 116 -2.11 3.22 -14.19
CA HIS A 116 -2.25 4.38 -15.09
C HIS A 116 -3.66 4.49 -15.69
N GLU A 117 -4.25 3.37 -16.09
CA GLU A 117 -5.61 3.35 -16.66
C GLU A 117 -6.71 3.71 -15.65
N LEU A 118 -6.40 3.67 -14.36
CA LEU A 118 -7.33 4.00 -13.27
C LEU A 118 -7.18 5.43 -12.76
N GLU A 119 -6.26 6.23 -13.31
CA GLU A 119 -5.94 7.58 -12.79
C GLU A 119 -7.12 8.55 -12.85
N GLY A 120 -8.08 8.33 -13.74
CA GLY A 120 -9.31 9.11 -13.83
C GLY A 120 -10.30 8.87 -12.68
N ASP A 121 -10.11 7.81 -11.89
CA ASP A 121 -10.98 7.42 -10.78
C ASP A 121 -10.17 7.19 -9.50
N PRO A 122 -10.14 8.18 -8.58
CA PRO A 122 -9.35 8.10 -7.35
C PRO A 122 -9.77 6.92 -6.44
N VAL A 123 -11.04 6.56 -6.43
CA VAL A 123 -11.55 5.45 -5.59
C VAL A 123 -11.11 4.12 -6.16
N MET A 124 -11.25 3.90 -7.47
CA MET A 124 -10.77 2.70 -8.14
C MET A 124 -9.25 2.53 -8.00
N THR A 125 -8.52 3.61 -8.16
CA THR A 125 -7.06 3.62 -7.95
C THR A 125 -6.72 3.18 -6.52
N ALA A 126 -7.37 3.75 -5.52
CA ALA A 126 -7.14 3.40 -4.12
C ALA A 126 -7.53 1.93 -3.81
N LEU A 127 -8.62 1.43 -4.38
CA LEU A 127 -9.04 0.03 -4.25
C LEU A 127 -8.02 -0.93 -4.87
N ALA A 128 -7.54 -0.63 -6.06
CA ALA A 128 -6.54 -1.44 -6.74
C ALA A 128 -5.22 -1.49 -5.93
N TYR A 129 -4.76 -0.35 -5.42
CA TYR A 129 -3.63 -0.31 -4.49
C TYR A 129 -3.89 -1.16 -3.24
N ALA A 130 -5.06 -1.01 -2.60
CA ALA A 130 -5.41 -1.75 -1.39
C ALA A 130 -5.38 -3.27 -1.62
N GLN A 131 -5.88 -3.75 -2.77
CA GLN A 131 -5.85 -5.17 -3.14
C GLN A 131 -4.43 -5.68 -3.34
N VAL A 132 -3.61 -4.98 -4.16
CA VAL A 132 -2.23 -5.37 -4.44
C VAL A 132 -1.38 -5.35 -3.18
N LEU A 133 -1.46 -4.28 -2.38
CA LEU A 133 -0.70 -4.17 -1.14
C LEU A 133 -1.14 -5.21 -0.09
N SER A 134 -2.43 -5.53 -0.02
CA SER A 134 -2.94 -6.59 0.87
C SER A 134 -2.41 -7.96 0.45
N ALA A 135 -2.32 -8.24 -0.84
CA ALA A 135 -1.72 -9.47 -1.36
C ALA A 135 -0.22 -9.53 -1.05
N ILE A 136 0.52 -8.45 -1.29
CA ILE A 136 1.95 -8.35 -0.95
C ILE A 136 2.18 -8.57 0.54
N ARG A 137 1.36 -7.97 1.40
CA ARG A 137 1.44 -8.14 2.86
C ARG A 137 1.22 -9.59 3.25
N ARG A 138 0.15 -10.21 2.77
CA ARG A 138 -0.17 -11.60 3.06
C ARG A 138 0.97 -12.53 2.65
N ASP A 139 1.48 -12.38 1.44
CA ASP A 139 2.63 -13.14 0.96
C ASP A 139 3.88 -12.89 1.81
N SER A 140 4.10 -11.64 2.23
CA SER A 140 5.24 -11.27 3.06
C SER A 140 5.17 -11.84 4.48
N LEU A 141 3.98 -12.17 4.98
CA LEU A 141 3.79 -12.79 6.29
C LEU A 141 4.13 -14.29 6.30
N HIS A 142 3.93 -14.97 5.16
CA HIS A 142 4.05 -16.42 5.04
C HIS A 142 5.30 -16.87 4.28
N ASP A 143 6.01 -15.96 3.62
CA ASP A 143 7.18 -16.26 2.80
C ASP A 143 8.43 -15.55 3.35
N GLU A 144 9.47 -16.32 3.65
CA GLU A 144 10.77 -15.81 4.12
C GLU A 144 11.73 -15.37 3.00
N GLN A 145 11.32 -15.53 1.74
CA GLN A 145 12.16 -15.15 0.61
C GLN A 145 12.44 -13.63 0.62
N PRO A 146 13.68 -13.21 0.34
CA PRO A 146 14.00 -11.79 0.21
C PRO A 146 13.20 -11.17 -0.93
N ARG A 147 12.57 -10.02 -0.70
CA ARG A 147 11.83 -9.29 -1.74
C ARG A 147 12.12 -7.80 -1.65
N ILE A 148 12.07 -7.14 -2.79
CA ILE A 148 12.10 -5.69 -2.90
C ILE A 148 10.72 -5.26 -3.40
N ILE A 149 10.07 -4.38 -2.66
CA ILE A 149 8.80 -3.77 -3.00
C ILE A 149 9.06 -2.29 -3.26
N ALA A 150 8.91 -1.86 -4.50
CA ALA A 150 9.05 -0.46 -4.89
C ALA A 150 7.66 0.13 -5.16
N VAL A 151 7.40 1.29 -4.58
CA VAL A 151 6.16 2.06 -4.75
C VAL A 151 6.54 3.41 -5.31
N ASP A 152 6.20 3.63 -6.56
CA ASP A 152 6.40 4.92 -7.25
C ASP A 152 5.18 5.83 -7.07
N GLU A 153 5.39 7.14 -7.14
CA GLU A 153 4.38 8.16 -6.91
C GLU A 153 3.59 7.94 -5.61
N VAL A 154 4.34 7.67 -4.54
CA VAL A 154 3.78 7.23 -3.25
C VAL A 154 2.79 8.24 -2.65
N TYR A 155 2.84 9.53 -3.04
CA TYR A 155 1.88 10.55 -2.64
C TYR A 155 0.42 10.12 -2.90
N ARG A 156 0.19 9.31 -3.93
CA ARG A 156 -1.15 8.79 -4.26
C ARG A 156 -1.69 7.89 -3.15
N LEU A 157 -0.84 7.05 -2.58
CA LEU A 157 -1.21 6.18 -1.46
C LEU A 157 -1.37 6.99 -0.17
N MET A 158 -0.49 7.97 0.04
CA MET A 158 -0.46 8.76 1.28
C MET A 158 -1.71 9.63 1.47
N ARG A 159 -2.43 9.94 0.40
CA ARG A 159 -3.74 10.64 0.46
C ARG A 159 -4.85 9.79 1.08
N HIS A 160 -4.70 8.47 1.10
CA HIS A 160 -5.68 7.54 1.64
C HIS A 160 -5.22 7.03 3.01
N PRO A 161 -5.92 7.36 4.12
CA PRO A 161 -5.46 7.03 5.46
C PRO A 161 -5.16 5.54 5.67
N SER A 162 -5.98 4.64 5.12
CA SER A 162 -5.78 3.20 5.23
C SER A 162 -4.55 2.70 4.48
N LEU A 163 -4.22 3.30 3.33
CA LEU A 163 -3.02 2.96 2.57
C LEU A 163 -1.75 3.55 3.21
N LEU A 164 -1.84 4.75 3.76
CA LEU A 164 -0.76 5.34 4.55
C LEU A 164 -0.42 4.49 5.78
N ASP A 165 -1.44 4.03 6.52
CA ASP A 165 -1.23 3.13 7.66
C ASP A 165 -0.56 1.82 7.24
N PHE A 166 -0.89 1.30 6.05
CA PHE A 166 -0.19 0.14 5.48
C PHE A 166 1.29 0.45 5.23
N LEU A 167 1.62 1.60 4.61
CA LEU A 167 3.01 1.98 4.34
C LEU A 167 3.81 2.15 5.62
N ILE A 168 3.24 2.76 6.66
CA ILE A 168 3.87 2.92 7.97
C ILE A 168 4.17 1.55 8.59
N GLU A 169 3.21 0.64 8.55
CA GLU A 169 3.39 -0.73 9.05
C GLU A 169 4.47 -1.48 8.26
N ALA A 170 4.45 -1.37 6.91
CA ALA A 170 5.44 -1.98 6.05
C ALA A 170 6.85 -1.43 6.33
N ALA A 171 7.01 -0.12 6.47
CA ALA A 171 8.29 0.50 6.80
C ALA A 171 8.87 0.00 8.14
N LYS A 172 8.00 -0.26 9.13
CA LYS A 172 8.40 -0.79 10.43
C LYS A 172 8.74 -2.27 10.43
N THR A 173 7.99 -3.08 9.67
CA THR A 173 8.00 -4.55 9.83
C THR A 173 8.73 -5.30 8.73
N PHE A 174 8.85 -4.76 7.52
CA PHE A 174 9.43 -5.46 6.38
C PHE A 174 10.90 -5.82 6.60
N ARG A 175 11.66 -4.95 7.28
CA ARG A 175 13.06 -5.22 7.60
C ARG A 175 13.25 -6.54 8.37
N THR A 176 12.42 -6.82 9.37
CA THR A 176 12.51 -8.04 10.17
C THR A 176 12.15 -9.30 9.38
N ARG A 177 11.49 -9.15 8.24
CA ARG A 177 11.02 -10.23 7.37
C ARG A 177 11.81 -10.35 6.08
N ARG A 178 13.04 -9.82 6.03
CA ARG A 178 13.91 -9.81 4.85
C ARG A 178 13.27 -9.14 3.61
N LYS A 179 12.32 -8.25 3.82
CA LYS A 179 11.72 -7.44 2.76
C LYS A 179 12.32 -6.04 2.79
N LYS A 180 12.49 -5.46 1.61
CA LYS A 180 12.95 -4.06 1.45
C LYS A 180 11.80 -3.26 0.83
N LEU A 181 11.47 -2.15 1.45
CA LEU A 181 10.51 -1.18 0.93
C LEU A 181 11.30 -0.02 0.31
N ILE A 182 10.99 0.31 -0.92
CA ILE A 182 11.47 1.51 -1.60
C ILE A 182 10.24 2.38 -1.89
N VAL A 183 10.24 3.59 -1.41
CA VAL A 183 9.19 4.59 -1.69
C VAL A 183 9.79 5.72 -2.49
N ILE A 184 9.13 6.08 -3.59
CA ILE A 184 9.63 7.06 -4.54
C ILE A 184 8.59 8.16 -4.71
N ASP A 185 9.03 9.41 -4.64
CA ASP A 185 8.21 10.57 -4.97
C ASP A 185 9.06 11.70 -5.54
N GLN A 186 8.41 12.61 -6.24
CA GLN A 186 9.06 13.78 -6.83
C GLN A 186 9.29 14.89 -5.82
N GLN A 187 8.52 14.93 -4.73
CA GLN A 187 8.55 15.99 -3.73
C GLN A 187 8.84 15.45 -2.34
N MET A 188 9.89 15.95 -1.72
CA MET A 188 10.26 15.57 -0.36
C MET A 188 9.19 15.94 0.67
N SER A 189 8.47 17.05 0.47
CA SER A 189 7.41 17.50 1.37
C SER A 189 6.33 16.45 1.62
N VAL A 190 6.06 15.58 0.66
CA VAL A 190 5.09 14.48 0.79
C VAL A 190 5.41 13.56 1.97
N PHE A 191 6.68 13.34 2.24
CA PHE A 191 7.14 12.47 3.32
C PHE A 191 7.20 13.13 4.69
N LEU A 192 7.06 14.45 4.77
CA LEU A 192 7.27 15.20 6.01
C LEU A 192 5.97 15.67 6.65
N ASP A 193 4.86 15.54 5.95
CA ASP A 193 3.56 15.99 6.43
C ASP A 193 2.86 14.91 7.29
N GLY A 194 2.35 15.33 8.44
CA GLY A 194 1.50 14.54 9.31
C GLY A 194 2.03 13.12 9.58
N LYS A 195 1.19 12.11 9.38
CA LYS A 195 1.53 10.69 9.58
C LYS A 195 2.55 10.15 8.57
N ALA A 196 2.70 10.76 7.38
CA ALA A 196 3.65 10.32 6.37
C ALA A 196 5.10 10.39 6.87
N ARG A 197 5.37 11.29 7.83
CA ARG A 197 6.65 11.41 8.52
C ARG A 197 7.12 10.10 9.14
N LEU A 198 6.20 9.27 9.62
CA LEU A 198 6.54 7.95 10.17
C LEU A 198 7.12 6.98 9.12
N VAL A 199 6.74 7.12 7.84
CA VAL A 199 7.37 6.35 6.76
C VAL A 199 8.80 6.82 6.57
N PHE A 200 9.01 8.14 6.49
CA PHE A 200 10.33 8.75 6.33
C PHE A 200 11.30 8.37 7.45
N GLU A 201 10.87 8.46 8.71
CA GLU A 201 11.67 8.15 9.88
C GLU A 201 12.08 6.67 9.97
N ASN A 202 11.30 5.77 9.36
CA ASN A 202 11.64 4.35 9.28
C ASN A 202 12.44 3.97 8.02
N CYS A 203 12.80 4.94 7.18
CA CYS A 203 13.64 4.77 6.00
C CYS A 203 15.04 5.35 6.25
N PRO A 204 16.00 4.55 6.73
CA PRO A 204 17.33 5.05 7.11
C PRO A 204 18.22 5.39 5.90
N ILE A 205 17.84 4.98 4.70
CA ILE A 205 18.58 5.25 3.47
C ILE A 205 17.73 6.16 2.60
N ARG A 206 18.27 7.30 2.19
CA ARG A 206 17.61 8.30 1.36
C ARG A 206 18.44 8.59 0.13
N VAL A 207 17.82 8.48 -1.02
CA VAL A 207 18.42 8.83 -2.31
C VAL A 207 17.78 10.13 -2.78
N ILE A 208 18.55 11.21 -2.78
CA ILE A 208 18.05 12.56 -3.06
C ILE A 208 18.60 13.01 -4.41
N PHE A 209 17.71 13.15 -5.38
CA PHE A 209 18.01 13.75 -6.67
C PHE A 209 17.89 15.27 -6.60
N SER A 210 18.19 15.96 -7.71
CA SER A 210 18.09 17.43 -7.76
C SER A 210 16.73 17.95 -7.31
N GLN A 211 16.76 18.85 -6.34
CA GLN A 211 15.57 19.48 -5.75
C GLN A 211 15.64 20.99 -5.97
N ARG A 212 15.47 21.43 -7.20
CA ARG A 212 15.49 22.89 -7.53
C ARG A 212 14.32 23.64 -6.89
N GLN A 213 13.17 22.99 -6.79
CA GLN A 213 11.99 23.48 -6.09
C GLN A 213 11.87 22.74 -4.76
N GLY A 214 11.44 23.46 -3.71
CA GLY A 214 11.26 22.83 -2.39
C GLY A 214 12.51 22.78 -1.50
N MET A 215 13.60 23.47 -1.86
CA MET A 215 14.81 23.55 -1.02
C MET A 215 14.54 24.10 0.39
N ASN A 216 13.46 24.84 0.60
CA ASN A 216 13.06 25.32 1.93
C ASN A 216 12.81 24.16 2.90
N VAL A 217 12.22 23.07 2.41
CA VAL A 217 11.99 21.87 3.21
C VAL A 217 13.28 21.33 3.83
N PHE A 218 14.36 21.29 3.05
CA PHE A 218 15.68 20.84 3.52
C PHE A 218 16.35 21.81 4.48
N ARG A 219 15.98 23.11 4.44
CA ARG A 219 16.56 24.14 5.32
C ARG A 219 15.82 24.25 6.65
N GLU A 220 14.53 24.03 6.64
CA GLU A 220 13.64 24.35 7.76
C GLU A 220 13.25 23.11 8.56
N ASP A 221 13.19 21.94 7.95
CA ASP A 221 12.74 20.74 8.65
C ASP A 221 13.86 20.10 9.48
N ALA A 222 13.51 19.76 10.73
CA ALA A 222 14.43 19.15 11.68
C ALA A 222 15.05 17.83 11.18
N ALA A 223 14.37 17.12 10.28
CA ALA A 223 14.87 15.87 9.71
C ALA A 223 16.15 16.04 8.87
N PHE A 224 16.46 17.27 8.43
CA PHE A 224 17.60 17.59 7.60
C PHE A 224 18.63 18.50 8.27
N GLN A 225 18.54 18.72 9.57
CA GLN A 225 19.50 19.58 10.32
C GLN A 225 20.95 19.06 10.27
N HIS A 226 21.15 17.78 9.94
CA HIS A 226 22.47 17.19 9.71
C HIS A 226 23.08 17.59 8.36
N LEU A 227 22.29 18.14 7.42
CA LEU A 227 22.76 18.65 6.15
C LEU A 227 23.33 20.09 6.34
N ASN A 228 24.60 20.25 6.09
CA ASN A 228 25.23 21.58 6.10
C ASN A 228 24.94 22.33 4.79
N LYS A 229 25.33 23.62 4.72
CA LYS A 229 25.12 24.47 3.55
C LYS A 229 25.71 23.87 2.26
N HIS A 230 26.90 23.24 2.35
CA HIS A 230 27.55 22.63 1.21
C HIS A 230 26.71 21.46 0.63
N HIS A 231 26.16 20.61 1.50
CA HIS A 231 25.27 19.53 1.08
C HIS A 231 24.02 20.07 0.37
N LEU A 232 23.43 21.15 0.90
CA LEU A 232 22.25 21.78 0.31
C LEU A 232 22.54 22.41 -1.07
N ASP A 233 23.70 23.05 -1.20
CA ASP A 233 24.13 23.63 -2.49
C ASP A 233 24.38 22.52 -3.53
N ILE A 234 24.93 21.37 -3.15
CA ILE A 234 25.05 20.19 -4.01
C ILE A 234 23.67 19.70 -4.44
N ILE A 235 22.74 19.45 -3.52
CA ILE A 235 21.40 18.94 -3.83
C ILE A 235 20.68 19.87 -4.81
N ALA A 236 20.76 21.18 -4.60
CA ALA A 236 20.15 22.18 -5.49
C ALA A 236 20.74 22.18 -6.90
N GLY A 237 22.04 21.90 -7.02
CA GLY A 237 22.79 21.95 -8.26
C GLY A 237 23.05 20.61 -8.93
N LEU A 238 22.53 19.48 -8.41
CA LEU A 238 22.79 18.14 -8.94
C LEU A 238 22.50 18.06 -10.45
N PRO A 239 23.48 17.65 -11.25
CA PRO A 239 23.27 17.34 -12.67
C PRO A 239 22.43 16.07 -12.84
N ARG A 240 21.94 15.85 -14.06
CA ARG A 240 21.26 14.61 -14.42
C ARG A 240 22.17 13.39 -14.12
N PHE A 241 21.57 12.31 -13.63
CA PHE A 241 22.24 11.05 -13.22
C PHE A 241 23.16 11.15 -12.00
N GLN A 242 23.08 12.24 -11.26
CA GLN A 242 23.76 12.38 -9.98
C GLN A 242 22.74 12.45 -8.84
N TYR A 243 23.14 11.98 -7.67
CA TYR A 243 22.31 11.98 -6.48
C TYR A 243 23.15 12.05 -5.21
N VAL A 244 22.52 12.50 -4.15
CA VAL A 244 23.06 12.42 -2.80
C VAL A 244 22.45 11.18 -2.14
N LEU A 245 23.30 10.35 -1.59
CA LEU A 245 22.93 9.21 -0.74
C LEU A 245 23.17 9.62 0.72
N ASP A 246 22.07 9.77 1.47
CA ASP A 246 22.09 10.03 2.89
C ASP A 246 21.75 8.73 3.62
N ILE A 247 22.71 8.20 4.36
CA ILE A 247 22.57 6.99 5.17
C ILE A 247 22.64 7.37 6.63
N GLN A 248 21.56 7.13 7.33
CA GLN A 248 21.49 7.46 8.76
C GLN A 248 22.65 6.80 9.52
N ASP A 249 23.33 7.58 10.35
CA ASP A 249 24.47 7.17 11.18
C ASP A 249 25.75 6.77 10.42
N GLU A 250 25.73 6.74 9.07
CA GLU A 250 26.93 6.41 8.26
C GLU A 250 27.48 7.62 7.49
N GLY A 251 26.63 8.54 7.05
CA GLY A 251 27.05 9.76 6.39
C GLY A 251 26.34 10.08 5.09
N ILE A 252 26.88 11.09 4.40
CA ILE A 252 26.31 11.68 3.20
C ILE A 252 27.32 11.51 2.07
N PHE A 253 26.89 10.93 0.95
CA PHE A 253 27.73 10.62 -0.19
C PHE A 253 27.15 11.25 -1.46
N TRP A 254 27.97 11.92 -2.23
CA TRP A 254 27.62 12.38 -3.56
C TRP A 254 28.04 11.34 -4.59
N LEU A 255 27.11 10.83 -5.37
CA LEU A 255 27.30 9.70 -6.26
C LEU A 255 26.85 10.03 -7.68
N ILE A 256 27.48 9.35 -8.64
CA ILE A 256 27.18 9.45 -10.07
C ILE A 256 26.70 8.07 -10.54
N ASN A 257 25.48 8.02 -11.08
CA ASN A 257 25.01 6.80 -11.75
C ASN A 257 25.62 6.74 -13.17
N ARG A 258 26.45 5.74 -13.40
CA ARG A 258 27.03 5.44 -14.72
C ARG A 258 26.46 4.11 -15.21
N ALA A 259 25.29 4.18 -15.84
CA ALA A 259 24.75 3.00 -16.51
C ALA A 259 25.64 2.60 -17.70
N PRO A 260 25.87 1.31 -17.96
CA PRO A 260 26.52 0.83 -19.17
C PRO A 260 25.80 1.35 -20.43
N LEU A 261 26.55 1.61 -21.49
CA LEU A 261 25.98 2.11 -22.76
C LEU A 261 24.91 1.17 -23.32
N SER A 262 25.05 -0.14 -23.10
CA SER A 262 24.03 -1.13 -23.48
C SER A 262 22.71 -0.96 -22.75
N GLU A 263 22.73 -0.56 -21.48
CA GLU A 263 21.51 -0.28 -20.71
C GLU A 263 20.92 1.08 -21.09
N ILE A 264 21.76 2.10 -21.33
CA ILE A 264 21.32 3.38 -21.84
C ILE A 264 20.62 3.21 -23.21
N ALA A 265 21.19 2.40 -24.11
CA ALA A 265 20.59 2.11 -25.41
C ALA A 265 19.25 1.34 -25.31
N ARG A 266 19.09 0.52 -24.27
CA ARG A 266 17.90 -0.31 -24.07
C ARG A 266 16.78 0.41 -23.33
N PHE A 267 17.10 1.26 -22.37
CA PHE A 267 16.14 1.88 -21.44
C PHE A 267 16.19 3.41 -21.44
N GLY A 268 17.18 4.01 -22.14
CA GLY A 268 17.28 5.46 -22.22
C GLY A 268 16.15 6.02 -23.08
N THR A 269 15.36 6.89 -22.51
CA THR A 269 14.51 7.81 -23.28
C THR A 269 15.42 8.91 -23.84
N THR A 270 15.43 9.11 -25.14
CA THR A 270 16.10 10.21 -25.85
C THR A 270 15.60 11.56 -25.39
#